data_44ff5cb4d920cc0ff24b00f6e397045c
#
_entry.id   44ff5cb4d920cc0ff24b00f6e397045c
#
_cell.length_a   1.000
_cell.length_b   1.000
_cell.length_c   1.000
_cell.angle_alpha   90.00
_cell.angle_beta   90.00
_cell.angle_gamma   90.00
#
_symmetry.space_group_name_H-M   'P 1'
#
loop_
_entity.id
_entity.type
_entity.pdbx_description
1 polymer ?
#
loop_
_entity_poly.entity_id
_entity_poly.type
_entity_poly.pdbx_seq_one_letter_code
_entity_poly.pdbx_strand_id
1 'polypeptide(L)'
;MSIINIFRNDAFSEVELTSQVERLPHVPTVLGDRKIFTDNPIRTTALAVEERNGILTVVPMSQRGESTNSERTTERRKMRYFDVPRIFKGDTIWSHELQNVREFGQETVLMQVQTEVARRLSGPTGILTTLDYTEEYHRLAAVQGLLLDADGSVWYNWFDEFEFAQPAEIAFHLPSNTEYTLRPICNALLRSMARSSQGAFSPMTTVTALCGDNFYDKFTTHVDVEKTYKNWSDATELREGGAYKAFSFAGIEWINYRGSDDNTSIKIPDDKVKFFPENAPGIFERALAPGESFEWINTPGKDRYVVPIIDRDRNSFWRQEAYAYPLHICKRPEVLRTGTVDA
;
A
#
# COMPACT_ATOMS: atom_id res chain seq x y z
N MET A 1 -43.38 -26.15 9.63
CA MET A 1 -43.95 -24.78 9.47
C MET A 1 -44.40 -24.63 8.03
N SER A 2 -45.57 -24.05 7.80
CA SER A 2 -46.07 -23.85 6.43
C SER A 2 -45.18 -22.80 5.71
N ILE A 3 -44.86 -23.05 4.43
CA ILE A 3 -44.14 -22.12 3.53
C ILE A 3 -44.77 -20.71 3.57
N ILE A 4 -46.07 -20.60 3.83
CA ILE A 4 -46.82 -19.34 3.94
C ILE A 4 -46.32 -18.44 5.09
N ASN A 5 -45.75 -19.00 6.18
CA ASN A 5 -45.25 -18.19 7.30
C ASN A 5 -43.88 -17.56 7.03
N ILE A 6 -43.11 -18.10 6.09
CA ILE A 6 -41.79 -17.55 5.69
C ILE A 6 -42.02 -16.22 4.94
N PHE A 7 -43.07 -16.13 4.10
CA PHE A 7 -43.40 -14.93 3.31
C PHE A 7 -44.09 -13.82 4.11
N ARG A 8 -44.41 -14.05 5.39
CA ARG A 8 -44.98 -13.05 6.30
C ARG A 8 -43.93 -12.34 7.19
N ASN A 9 -42.66 -12.68 7.04
CA ASN A 9 -41.56 -11.98 7.72
C ASN A 9 -41.32 -10.60 7.10
N ASP A 10 -40.92 -9.64 7.88
CA ASP A 10 -40.57 -8.28 7.47
C ASP A 10 -39.56 -8.23 6.31
N ALA A 11 -38.70 -9.27 6.20
CA ALA A 11 -37.77 -9.47 5.12
C ALA A 11 -38.38 -9.58 3.71
N PHE A 12 -39.68 -9.85 3.61
CA PHE A 12 -40.47 -9.95 2.36
C PHE A 12 -41.43 -8.79 2.16
N SER A 13 -41.28 -7.68 2.90
CA SER A 13 -42.11 -6.51 2.71
C SER A 13 -41.81 -5.82 1.37
N GLU A 14 -42.88 -5.30 0.71
CA GLU A 14 -42.74 -4.56 -0.57
C GLU A 14 -41.82 -3.34 -0.45
N VAL A 15 -41.74 -2.73 0.73
CA VAL A 15 -40.92 -1.55 1.00
C VAL A 15 -39.43 -1.90 0.97
N GLU A 16 -39.02 -3.08 1.45
CA GLU A 16 -37.64 -3.52 1.40
C GLU A 16 -37.20 -3.95 0.00
N LEU A 17 -38.10 -4.51 -0.80
CA LEU A 17 -37.82 -4.93 -2.17
C LEU A 17 -37.63 -3.75 -3.13
N THR A 18 -38.21 -2.59 -2.82
CA THR A 18 -38.15 -1.40 -3.70
C THR A 18 -36.92 -0.56 -3.50
N SER A 19 -36.20 -0.71 -2.38
CA SER A 19 -35.02 0.11 -2.03
C SER A 19 -33.76 -0.70 -1.77
N GLN A 20 -33.36 -1.50 -2.77
CA GLN A 20 -32.09 -2.23 -2.70
C GLN A 20 -30.94 -1.29 -3.07
N VAL A 21 -30.45 -0.52 -2.11
CA VAL A 21 -29.20 0.24 -2.25
C VAL A 21 -28.13 -0.44 -1.41
N GLU A 22 -27.25 -1.16 -2.06
CA GLU A 22 -26.07 -1.73 -1.42
C GLU A 22 -25.05 -0.61 -1.19
N ARG A 23 -24.81 -0.26 0.07
CA ARG A 23 -23.77 0.70 0.46
C ARG A 23 -22.49 -0.06 0.74
N LEU A 24 -21.58 -0.06 -0.21
CA LEU A 24 -20.30 -0.72 -0.09
C LEU A 24 -19.21 0.28 0.31
N PRO A 25 -18.39 -0.02 1.32
CA PRO A 25 -17.25 0.82 1.65
C PRO A 25 -16.24 0.82 0.52
N HIS A 26 -15.59 1.96 0.29
CA HIS A 26 -14.48 2.03 -0.65
C HIS A 26 -13.26 1.28 -0.09
N VAL A 27 -12.71 0.39 -0.90
CA VAL A 27 -11.45 -0.29 -0.59
C VAL A 27 -10.34 0.40 -1.39
N PRO A 28 -9.40 1.09 -0.71
CA PRO A 28 -8.29 1.72 -1.40
C PRO A 28 -7.37 0.64 -2.01
N THR A 29 -7.02 0.80 -3.29
CA THR A 29 -6.16 -0.14 -4.04
C THR A 29 -5.03 0.56 -4.78
N VAL A 30 -4.86 1.86 -4.56
CA VAL A 30 -3.96 2.73 -5.35
C VAL A 30 -2.52 2.19 -5.42
N LEU A 31 -1.96 1.76 -4.30
CA LEU A 31 -0.59 1.25 -4.24
C LEU A 31 -0.50 -0.20 -4.73
N GLY A 32 -1.55 -1.00 -4.50
CA GLY A 32 -1.67 -2.35 -5.03
C GLY A 32 -1.70 -2.37 -6.56
N ASP A 33 -2.52 -1.52 -7.17
CA ASP A 33 -2.69 -1.43 -8.63
C ASP A 33 -1.41 -0.95 -9.33
N ARG A 34 -0.63 -0.09 -8.69
CA ARG A 34 0.66 0.41 -9.19
C ARG A 34 1.79 -0.61 -9.16
N LYS A 35 1.63 -1.72 -8.42
CA LYS A 35 2.59 -2.82 -8.35
C LYS A 35 4.03 -2.37 -8.04
N ILE A 36 4.17 -1.44 -7.10
CA ILE A 36 5.47 -0.87 -6.72
C ILE A 36 6.36 -1.87 -5.97
N PHE A 37 5.76 -2.90 -5.36
CA PHE A 37 6.47 -3.94 -4.62
C PHE A 37 6.79 -5.13 -5.54
N THR A 38 8.01 -5.63 -5.44
CA THR A 38 8.42 -6.88 -6.09
C THR A 38 8.16 -8.04 -5.14
N ASP A 39 7.40 -9.05 -5.59
CA ASP A 39 7.11 -10.23 -4.79
C ASP A 39 8.34 -11.13 -4.65
N ASN A 40 8.63 -11.53 -3.42
CA ASN A 40 9.69 -12.46 -3.06
C ASN A 40 9.11 -13.58 -2.18
N PRO A 41 8.70 -14.72 -2.76
CA PRO A 41 8.24 -15.86 -1.99
C PRO A 41 9.43 -16.54 -1.29
N ILE A 42 9.46 -16.43 0.04
CA ILE A 42 10.48 -17.05 0.89
C ILE A 42 9.99 -18.40 1.45
N ARG A 43 10.92 -19.23 1.94
CA ARG A 43 10.62 -20.54 2.56
C ARG A 43 10.76 -20.53 4.07
N THR A 44 11.14 -19.39 4.62
CA THR A 44 11.41 -19.19 6.05
C THR A 44 10.38 -18.23 6.63
N THR A 45 10.22 -18.22 7.94
CA THR A 45 9.34 -17.29 8.65
C THR A 45 9.93 -15.89 8.81
N ALA A 46 11.23 -15.73 8.52
CA ALA A 46 11.93 -14.46 8.55
C ALA A 46 12.60 -14.17 7.21
N LEU A 47 12.58 -12.91 6.79
CA LEU A 47 13.32 -12.42 5.63
C LEU A 47 14.76 -12.08 6.03
N ALA A 48 15.74 -12.65 5.35
CA ALA A 48 17.14 -12.28 5.48
C ALA A 48 17.51 -11.25 4.40
N VAL A 49 17.99 -10.09 4.80
CA VAL A 49 18.48 -9.04 3.90
C VAL A 49 19.98 -8.87 4.09
N GLU A 50 20.75 -9.14 3.04
CA GLU A 50 22.18 -8.88 3.00
C GLU A 50 22.41 -7.47 2.46
N GLU A 51 23.03 -6.62 3.28
CA GLU A 51 23.45 -5.28 2.89
C GLU A 51 24.94 -5.30 2.55
N ARG A 52 25.30 -4.75 1.40
CA ARG A 52 26.68 -4.61 0.95
C ARG A 52 26.94 -3.15 0.63
N ASN A 53 27.83 -2.53 1.40
CA ASN A 53 28.22 -1.14 1.21
C ASN A 53 29.61 -1.08 0.55
N GLY A 54 29.66 -0.42 -0.62
CA GLY A 54 30.91 -0.12 -1.34
C GLY A 54 31.02 1.37 -1.65
N ILE A 55 32.24 1.89 -1.61
CA ILE A 55 32.53 3.28 -1.98
C ILE A 55 33.31 3.28 -3.28
N LEU A 56 32.85 4.06 -4.26
CA LEU A 56 33.62 4.35 -5.47
C LEU A 56 34.47 5.59 -5.23
N THR A 57 35.80 5.44 -5.33
CA THR A 57 36.77 6.53 -5.22
C THR A 57 37.40 6.84 -6.56
N VAL A 58 37.73 8.10 -6.79
CA VAL A 58 38.47 8.50 -7.99
C VAL A 58 39.92 8.11 -7.78
N VAL A 59 40.44 7.31 -8.70
CA VAL A 59 41.87 6.89 -8.66
C VAL A 59 42.74 8.04 -9.13
N PRO A 60 43.77 8.44 -8.35
CA PRO A 60 44.70 9.48 -8.77
C PRO A 60 45.52 9.03 -10.00
N MET A 61 45.83 9.96 -10.88
CA MET A 61 46.70 9.70 -12.01
C MET A 61 48.13 9.51 -11.51
N SER A 62 48.84 8.46 -12.00
CA SER A 62 50.22 8.17 -11.71
C SER A 62 51.06 8.15 -13.00
N GLN A 63 52.39 8.36 -12.87
CA GLN A 63 53.30 8.27 -14.01
C GLN A 63 53.60 6.80 -14.36
N ARG A 64 53.89 6.54 -15.63
CA ARG A 64 54.28 5.19 -16.08
C ARG A 64 55.58 4.75 -15.37
N GLY A 65 55.50 3.61 -14.68
CA GLY A 65 56.64 3.06 -13.95
C GLY A 65 56.67 3.34 -12.44
N GLU A 66 55.70 4.12 -11.91
CA GLU A 66 55.50 4.22 -10.48
C GLU A 66 54.91 2.94 -9.90
N SER A 67 55.27 2.63 -8.65
CA SER A 67 54.73 1.48 -7.94
C SER A 67 53.21 1.67 -7.75
N THR A 68 52.40 0.65 -8.11
CA THR A 68 50.96 0.67 -7.96
C THR A 68 50.54 0.79 -6.49
N ASN A 69 49.82 1.86 -6.17
CA ASN A 69 49.18 2.00 -4.86
C ASN A 69 47.94 1.10 -4.84
N SER A 70 48.05 -0.08 -4.25
CA SER A 70 46.92 -1.01 -4.12
C SER A 70 46.15 -0.70 -2.87
N GLU A 71 45.09 0.08 -3.00
CA GLU A 71 44.08 0.23 -1.95
C GLU A 71 43.18 -0.99 -1.89
N ARG A 72 43.06 -1.58 -0.70
CA ARG A 72 42.15 -2.70 -0.47
C ARG A 72 40.73 -2.19 -0.40
N THR A 73 39.91 -2.57 -1.37
CA THR A 73 38.45 -2.30 -1.31
C THR A 73 37.86 -3.08 -0.15
N THR A 74 37.47 -2.39 0.91
CA THR A 74 36.85 -3.01 2.08
C THR A 74 35.33 -2.97 1.87
N GLU A 75 34.76 -4.05 1.37
CA GLU A 75 33.31 -4.24 1.39
C GLU A 75 32.86 -4.64 2.80
N ARG A 76 31.92 -3.90 3.37
CA ARG A 76 31.29 -4.28 4.61
C ARG A 76 29.98 -5.00 4.26
N ARG A 77 29.80 -6.20 4.81
CA ARG A 77 28.59 -6.99 4.69
C ARG A 77 27.90 -7.03 6.03
N LYS A 78 26.61 -6.75 6.06
CA LYS A 78 25.75 -6.86 7.23
C LYS A 78 24.53 -7.68 6.86
N MET A 79 24.17 -8.64 7.72
CA MET A 79 23.00 -9.47 7.56
C MET A 79 21.94 -9.00 8.57
N ARG A 80 20.73 -8.77 8.11
CA ARG A 80 19.58 -8.38 8.94
C ARG A 80 18.48 -9.39 8.75
N TYR A 81 17.76 -9.68 9.80
CA TYR A 81 16.63 -10.62 9.80
C TYR A 81 15.36 -9.90 10.26
N PHE A 82 14.29 -10.06 9.51
CA PHE A 82 13.01 -9.45 9.80
C PHE A 82 11.94 -10.52 9.85
N ASP A 83 11.25 -10.64 10.97
CA ASP A 83 10.13 -11.57 11.12
C ASP A 83 8.94 -11.10 10.28
N VAL A 84 8.30 -12.05 9.60
CA VAL A 84 7.15 -11.76 8.74
C VAL A 84 5.88 -11.77 9.59
N PRO A 85 5.08 -10.70 9.57
CA PRO A 85 3.84 -10.64 10.33
C PRO A 85 2.80 -11.62 9.77
N ARG A 86 1.95 -12.12 10.67
CA ARG A 86 0.78 -12.94 10.34
C ARG A 86 -0.47 -12.09 10.32
N ILE A 87 -1.16 -12.06 9.20
CA ILE A 87 -2.48 -11.45 9.08
C ILE A 87 -3.50 -12.57 8.99
N PHE A 88 -4.51 -12.53 9.84
CA PHE A 88 -5.51 -13.57 9.94
C PHE A 88 -6.91 -12.97 10.08
N LYS A 89 -7.86 -13.54 9.33
CA LYS A 89 -9.28 -13.32 9.54
C LYS A 89 -10.05 -14.62 9.31
N GLY A 90 -10.95 -14.92 10.22
CA GLY A 90 -11.87 -16.05 10.10
C GLY A 90 -13.31 -15.64 10.31
N ASP A 91 -14.23 -16.37 9.71
CA ASP A 91 -15.68 -16.21 9.91
C ASP A 91 -16.34 -17.57 10.01
N THR A 92 -17.39 -17.66 10.84
CA THR A 92 -18.11 -18.90 11.09
C THR A 92 -19.58 -18.70 10.72
N ILE A 93 -20.10 -19.56 9.86
CA ILE A 93 -21.48 -19.60 9.44
C ILE A 93 -22.19 -20.72 10.19
N TRP A 94 -23.16 -20.38 10.99
CA TRP A 94 -23.95 -21.35 11.71
C TRP A 94 -25.20 -21.75 10.93
N SER A 95 -25.60 -23.02 10.97
CA SER A 95 -26.77 -23.52 10.24
C SER A 95 -28.07 -22.76 10.61
N HIS A 96 -28.20 -22.33 11.86
CA HIS A 96 -29.38 -21.59 12.31
C HIS A 96 -29.46 -20.15 11.77
N GLU A 97 -28.32 -19.52 11.39
CA GLU A 97 -28.29 -18.20 10.79
C GLU A 97 -28.90 -18.19 9.37
N LEU A 98 -28.80 -19.29 8.66
CA LEU A 98 -29.32 -19.42 7.29
C LEU A 98 -30.74 -19.98 7.22
N GLN A 99 -31.29 -20.43 8.35
CA GLN A 99 -32.65 -20.95 8.38
C GLN A 99 -33.68 -19.82 8.23
N ASN A 100 -34.58 -19.98 7.24
CA ASN A 100 -35.65 -19.02 6.96
C ASN A 100 -35.21 -17.62 6.50
N VAL A 101 -33.97 -17.47 6.04
CA VAL A 101 -33.46 -16.22 5.47
C VAL A 101 -33.56 -16.28 3.94
N ARG A 102 -34.08 -15.25 3.31
CA ARG A 102 -34.12 -15.15 1.84
C ARG A 102 -32.76 -14.67 1.29
N GLU A 103 -32.48 -15.02 0.05
CA GLU A 103 -31.30 -14.52 -0.66
C GLU A 103 -31.51 -13.04 -1.02
N PHE A 104 -30.45 -12.24 -0.86
CA PHE A 104 -30.47 -10.81 -1.16
C PHE A 104 -30.81 -10.56 -2.64
N GLY A 105 -31.78 -9.70 -2.89
CA GLY A 105 -32.21 -9.38 -4.26
C GLY A 105 -33.19 -10.36 -4.88
N GLN A 106 -33.61 -11.44 -4.17
CA GLN A 106 -34.56 -12.44 -4.66
C GLN A 106 -35.83 -12.43 -3.81
N GLU A 107 -37.03 -12.52 -4.45
CA GLU A 107 -38.30 -12.50 -3.73
C GLU A 107 -38.64 -13.84 -3.07
N THR A 108 -38.28 -14.95 -3.71
CA THR A 108 -38.79 -16.29 -3.34
C THR A 108 -37.70 -17.31 -3.03
N VAL A 109 -36.41 -16.96 -3.24
CA VAL A 109 -35.31 -17.89 -3.08
C VAL A 109 -34.70 -17.74 -1.68
N LEU A 110 -34.62 -18.87 -0.95
CA LEU A 110 -33.91 -18.92 0.33
C LEU A 110 -32.40 -18.93 0.11
N MET A 111 -31.69 -18.30 1.04
CA MET A 111 -30.23 -18.21 1.03
C MET A 111 -29.61 -19.63 1.06
N GLN A 112 -28.72 -19.88 0.12
CA GLN A 112 -27.96 -21.13 0.05
C GLN A 112 -26.64 -20.99 0.79
N VAL A 113 -26.21 -22.07 1.44
CA VAL A 113 -24.92 -22.10 2.17
C VAL A 113 -23.76 -21.70 1.27
N GLN A 114 -23.73 -22.17 0.04
CA GLN A 114 -22.64 -21.89 -0.91
C GLN A 114 -22.57 -20.42 -1.30
N THR A 115 -23.70 -19.76 -1.52
CA THR A 115 -23.77 -18.33 -1.83
C THR A 115 -23.27 -17.50 -0.64
N GLU A 116 -23.68 -17.85 0.57
CA GLU A 116 -23.25 -17.13 1.77
C GLU A 116 -21.76 -17.37 2.08
N VAL A 117 -21.25 -18.58 1.90
CA VAL A 117 -19.80 -18.88 2.00
C VAL A 117 -19.01 -18.03 1.02
N ALA A 118 -19.43 -17.97 -0.25
CA ALA A 118 -18.77 -17.16 -1.26
C ALA A 118 -18.83 -15.66 -0.93
N ARG A 119 -19.99 -15.16 -0.47
CA ARG A 119 -20.15 -13.76 -0.07
C ARG A 119 -19.26 -13.37 1.11
N ARG A 120 -19.20 -14.20 2.15
CA ARG A 120 -18.34 -13.94 3.34
C ARG A 120 -16.84 -14.10 3.01
N LEU A 121 -16.48 -14.92 2.05
CA LEU A 121 -15.08 -15.08 1.63
C LEU A 121 -14.62 -13.94 0.72
N SER A 122 -15.32 -13.72 -0.39
CA SER A 122 -14.87 -12.83 -1.48
C SER A 122 -15.83 -11.67 -1.76
N GLY A 123 -16.86 -11.49 -0.95
CA GLY A 123 -17.78 -10.36 -1.09
C GLY A 123 -17.12 -9.01 -0.77
N PRO A 124 -17.83 -7.90 -0.99
CA PRO A 124 -17.28 -6.54 -0.80
C PRO A 124 -16.79 -6.26 0.62
N THR A 125 -17.35 -6.93 1.62
CA THR A 125 -16.92 -6.88 3.03
C THR A 125 -16.37 -8.23 3.51
N GLY A 126 -15.99 -9.08 2.58
CA GLY A 126 -15.52 -10.44 2.83
C GLY A 126 -14.14 -10.50 3.49
N ILE A 127 -13.75 -11.71 3.84
CA ILE A 127 -12.47 -11.98 4.50
C ILE A 127 -11.30 -11.54 3.60
N LEU A 128 -11.30 -11.92 2.32
CA LEU A 128 -10.23 -11.58 1.39
C LEU A 128 -10.14 -10.07 1.14
N THR A 129 -11.26 -9.39 0.96
CA THR A 129 -11.30 -7.93 0.80
C THR A 129 -10.72 -7.21 2.03
N THR A 130 -11.00 -7.73 3.23
CA THR A 130 -10.40 -7.16 4.46
C THR A 130 -8.90 -7.39 4.53
N LEU A 131 -8.39 -8.53 4.06
CA LEU A 131 -6.94 -8.76 3.97
C LEU A 131 -6.30 -7.82 2.95
N ASP A 132 -6.92 -7.59 1.79
CA ASP A 132 -6.44 -6.64 0.78
C ASP A 132 -6.40 -5.20 1.32
N TYR A 133 -7.43 -4.81 2.09
CA TYR A 133 -7.46 -3.53 2.80
C TYR A 133 -6.29 -3.38 3.79
N THR A 134 -6.00 -4.44 4.56
CA THR A 134 -4.87 -4.46 5.50
C THR A 134 -3.53 -4.38 4.77
N GLU A 135 -3.41 -5.06 3.62
CA GLU A 135 -2.18 -4.95 2.83
C GLU A 135 -1.98 -3.56 2.22
N GLU A 136 -3.05 -2.89 1.79
CA GLU A 136 -2.91 -1.51 1.31
C GLU A 136 -2.44 -0.58 2.43
N TYR A 137 -2.91 -0.80 3.67
CA TYR A 137 -2.39 -0.11 4.85
C TYR A 137 -0.90 -0.34 5.07
N HIS A 138 -0.45 -1.60 4.97
CA HIS A 138 0.97 -1.93 5.07
C HIS A 138 1.81 -1.34 3.93
N ARG A 139 1.29 -1.32 2.69
CA ARG A 139 1.95 -0.68 1.53
C ARG A 139 2.12 0.82 1.77
N LEU A 140 1.07 1.48 2.26
CA LEU A 140 1.12 2.91 2.58
C LEU A 140 2.12 3.20 3.72
N ALA A 141 2.17 2.36 4.75
CA ALA A 141 3.16 2.46 5.80
C ALA A 141 4.59 2.29 5.26
N ALA A 142 4.83 1.29 4.41
CA ALA A 142 6.15 1.03 3.82
C ALA A 142 6.64 2.19 2.92
N VAL A 143 5.75 2.84 2.19
CA VAL A 143 6.05 4.07 1.42
C VAL A 143 6.44 5.23 2.34
N GLN A 144 6.01 5.21 3.59
CA GLN A 144 6.39 6.18 4.62
C GLN A 144 7.65 5.76 5.41
N GLY A 145 8.22 4.58 5.11
CA GLY A 145 9.38 4.02 5.79
C GLY A 145 9.05 3.27 7.08
N LEU A 146 7.79 2.84 7.25
CA LEU A 146 7.30 2.17 8.45
C LEU A 146 6.60 0.85 8.09
N LEU A 147 6.44 -0.03 9.07
CA LEU A 147 5.42 -1.08 9.07
C LEU A 147 4.58 -0.88 10.33
N LEU A 148 3.28 -0.74 10.15
CA LEU A 148 2.33 -0.41 11.22
C LEU A 148 1.40 -1.59 11.47
N ASP A 149 1.03 -1.82 12.73
CA ASP A 149 -0.07 -2.71 13.10
C ASP A 149 -1.41 -1.99 13.01
N ALA A 150 -2.50 -2.72 13.10
CA ALA A 150 -3.87 -2.21 12.96
C ALA A 150 -4.24 -1.12 13.99
N ASP A 151 -3.60 -1.10 15.14
CA ASP A 151 -3.76 -0.08 16.18
C ASP A 151 -2.88 1.17 15.95
N GLY A 152 -2.10 1.21 14.85
CA GLY A 152 -1.15 2.28 14.54
C GLY A 152 0.19 2.16 15.24
N SER A 153 0.44 1.12 16.04
CA SER A 153 1.75 0.88 16.63
C SER A 153 2.78 0.52 15.56
N VAL A 154 4.02 0.98 15.77
CA VAL A 154 5.10 0.73 14.82
C VAL A 154 5.68 -0.64 15.08
N TRP A 155 5.54 -1.56 14.10
CA TRP A 155 6.18 -2.88 14.12
C TRP A 155 7.65 -2.79 13.69
N TYR A 156 7.92 -2.15 12.55
CA TYR A 156 9.25 -1.82 12.08
C TYR A 156 9.32 -0.36 11.64
N ASN A 157 10.42 0.30 12.02
CA ASN A 157 10.82 1.58 11.45
C ASN A 157 12.03 1.32 10.53
N TRP A 158 11.82 1.35 9.22
CA TRP A 158 12.87 1.02 8.26
C TRP A 158 14.07 1.96 8.32
N PHE A 159 13.89 3.20 8.77
CA PHE A 159 15.03 4.10 8.99
C PHE A 159 15.92 3.62 10.12
N ASP A 160 15.35 3.22 11.24
CA ASP A 160 16.09 2.72 12.41
C ASP A 160 16.71 1.35 12.11
N GLU A 161 15.97 0.45 11.45
CA GLU A 161 16.41 -0.89 11.10
C GLU A 161 17.61 -0.87 10.14
N PHE A 162 17.65 0.05 9.19
CA PHE A 162 18.77 0.24 8.27
C PHE A 162 19.79 1.26 8.74
N GLU A 163 19.63 1.84 9.94
CA GLU A 163 20.56 2.80 10.56
C GLU A 163 20.72 4.10 9.73
N PHE A 164 19.66 4.54 9.08
CA PHE A 164 19.58 5.82 8.38
C PHE A 164 18.85 6.86 9.19
N ALA A 165 19.33 8.09 9.18
CA ALA A 165 18.55 9.21 9.71
C ALA A 165 17.37 9.51 8.78
N GLN A 166 16.18 9.67 9.35
CA GLN A 166 15.02 10.10 8.57
C GLN A 166 15.29 11.47 7.94
N PRO A 167 15.12 11.63 6.61
CA PRO A 167 15.31 12.90 5.95
C PRO A 167 14.38 13.98 6.51
N ALA A 168 14.89 15.22 6.64
CA ALA A 168 14.08 16.34 7.09
C ALA A 168 12.90 16.60 6.14
N GLU A 169 11.79 17.05 6.69
CA GLU A 169 10.63 17.47 5.90
C GLU A 169 10.96 18.69 5.03
N ILE A 170 10.43 18.72 3.83
CA ILE A 170 10.65 19.77 2.84
C ILE A 170 9.46 20.74 2.87
N ALA A 171 9.72 22.00 3.21
CA ALA A 171 8.72 23.04 3.15
C ALA A 171 8.42 23.47 1.71
N PHE A 172 7.18 23.42 1.31
CA PHE A 172 6.72 23.87 0.00
C PHE A 172 6.27 25.33 -0.02
N HIS A 173 6.09 25.96 1.16
CA HIS A 173 5.67 27.35 1.33
C HIS A 173 4.44 27.74 0.50
N LEU A 174 3.46 26.81 0.39
CA LEU A 174 2.29 26.97 -0.46
C LEU A 174 1.45 28.23 -0.14
N PRO A 175 1.30 28.65 1.12
CA PRO A 175 0.51 29.86 1.43
C PRO A 175 1.10 31.15 0.87
N SER A 176 2.41 31.22 0.61
CA SER A 176 3.04 32.41 0.06
C SER A 176 2.65 32.67 -1.39
N ASN A 177 2.21 31.65 -2.11
CA ASN A 177 1.78 31.69 -3.52
C ASN A 177 2.71 32.54 -4.43
N THR A 178 4.03 32.40 -4.22
CA THR A 178 5.05 33.17 -4.93
C THR A 178 5.45 32.45 -6.22
N GLU A 179 5.53 33.20 -7.32
CA GLU A 179 5.93 32.62 -8.61
C GLU A 179 7.36 32.07 -8.63
N TYR A 180 7.58 31.05 -9.45
CA TYR A 180 8.88 30.39 -9.71
C TYR A 180 9.49 29.69 -8.48
N THR A 181 8.71 29.37 -7.45
CA THR A 181 9.20 28.72 -6.22
C THR A 181 9.10 27.20 -6.25
N LEU A 182 8.00 26.65 -6.78
CA LEU A 182 7.73 25.20 -6.70
C LEU A 182 8.66 24.36 -7.57
N ARG A 183 8.95 24.80 -8.80
CA ARG A 183 9.79 24.04 -9.72
C ARG A 183 11.22 23.83 -9.22
N PRO A 184 11.91 24.81 -8.64
CA PRO A 184 13.19 24.62 -7.98
C PRO A 184 13.14 23.63 -6.81
N ILE A 185 12.09 23.69 -5.96
CA ILE A 185 11.90 22.78 -4.83
C ILE A 185 11.75 21.35 -5.33
N CYS A 186 10.87 21.11 -6.33
CA CYS A 186 10.68 19.79 -6.93
C CYS A 186 11.97 19.25 -7.55
N ASN A 187 12.74 20.08 -8.28
CA ASN A 187 14.00 19.68 -8.86
C ASN A 187 15.07 19.34 -7.80
N ALA A 188 15.13 20.08 -6.71
CA ALA A 188 16.02 19.81 -5.59
C ALA A 188 15.66 18.49 -4.91
N LEU A 189 14.36 18.23 -4.71
CA LEU A 189 13.82 16.98 -4.20
C LEU A 189 14.23 15.79 -5.07
N LEU A 190 13.96 15.83 -6.39
CA LEU A 190 14.32 14.77 -7.32
C LEU A 190 15.82 14.47 -7.31
N ARG A 191 16.66 15.51 -7.30
CA ARG A 191 18.13 15.36 -7.21
C ARG A 191 18.54 14.71 -5.89
N SER A 192 17.89 15.09 -4.78
CA SER A 192 18.18 14.53 -3.45
C SER A 192 17.84 13.05 -3.40
N MET A 193 16.65 12.66 -3.92
CA MET A 193 16.22 11.25 -4.01
C MET A 193 17.16 10.44 -4.89
N ALA A 194 17.53 10.96 -6.08
CA ALA A 194 18.44 10.29 -6.99
C ALA A 194 19.84 10.06 -6.36
N ARG A 195 20.36 11.04 -5.61
CA ARG A 195 21.64 10.88 -4.90
C ARG A 195 21.55 9.86 -3.78
N SER A 196 20.46 9.86 -3.01
CA SER A 196 20.26 8.89 -1.94
C SER A 196 20.03 7.47 -2.46
N SER A 197 19.57 7.30 -3.72
CA SER A 197 19.26 6.00 -4.29
C SER A 197 20.49 5.11 -4.58
N GLN A 198 21.71 5.68 -4.52
CA GLN A 198 22.97 4.97 -4.79
C GLN A 198 22.93 4.12 -6.08
N GLY A 199 22.39 4.69 -7.15
CA GLY A 199 22.33 4.06 -8.45
C GLY A 199 21.06 3.22 -8.71
N ALA A 200 20.09 3.15 -7.79
CA ALA A 200 18.80 2.49 -8.05
C ALA A 200 17.90 3.29 -9.00
N PHE A 201 18.12 4.60 -9.14
CA PHE A 201 17.39 5.41 -10.11
C PHE A 201 17.91 5.15 -11.51
N SER A 202 17.00 4.76 -12.39
CA SER A 202 17.20 4.58 -13.81
C SER A 202 16.48 5.68 -14.59
N PRO A 203 16.71 5.84 -15.90
CA PRO A 203 15.91 6.75 -16.75
C PRO A 203 14.40 6.44 -16.77
N MET A 204 14.02 5.21 -16.38
CA MET A 204 12.62 4.77 -16.31
C MET A 204 11.99 5.01 -14.93
N THR A 205 12.77 5.44 -13.95
CA THR A 205 12.26 5.71 -12.61
C THR A 205 11.44 6.98 -12.60
N THR A 206 10.20 6.87 -12.13
CA THR A 206 9.29 7.99 -11.90
C THR A 206 9.15 8.24 -10.41
N VAL A 207 8.84 9.46 -10.01
CA VAL A 207 8.57 9.81 -8.62
C VAL A 207 7.10 10.15 -8.48
N THR A 208 6.45 9.50 -7.55
CA THR A 208 5.04 9.72 -7.22
C THR A 208 4.92 10.42 -5.88
N ALA A 209 4.02 11.37 -5.81
CA ALA A 209 3.67 12.15 -4.63
C ALA A 209 2.25 11.82 -4.19
N LEU A 210 2.10 11.21 -3.01
CA LEU A 210 0.80 11.00 -2.38
C LEU A 210 0.52 12.20 -1.45
N CYS A 211 -0.49 12.97 -1.79
CA CYS A 211 -0.87 14.19 -1.09
C CYS A 211 -2.05 13.94 -0.14
N GLY A 212 -2.03 14.64 1.01
CA GLY A 212 -3.23 14.87 1.80
C GLY A 212 -4.09 15.99 1.18
N ASP A 213 -5.34 16.09 1.58
CA ASP A 213 -6.34 16.96 0.95
C ASP A 213 -5.92 18.43 0.95
N ASN A 214 -5.54 18.98 2.10
CA ASN A 214 -5.17 20.38 2.21
C ASN A 214 -3.89 20.72 1.42
N PHE A 215 -2.91 19.79 1.41
CA PHE A 215 -1.71 19.96 0.60
C PHE A 215 -2.06 19.99 -0.89
N TYR A 216 -2.88 19.04 -1.35
CA TYR A 216 -3.27 18.93 -2.76
C TYR A 216 -4.02 20.17 -3.26
N ASP A 217 -5.00 20.65 -2.48
CA ASP A 217 -5.80 21.83 -2.83
C ASP A 217 -4.93 23.08 -2.94
N LYS A 218 -4.04 23.33 -1.97
CA LYS A 218 -3.12 24.47 -2.02
C LYS A 218 -2.09 24.34 -3.14
N PHE A 219 -1.62 23.13 -3.41
CA PHE A 219 -0.66 22.88 -4.48
C PHE A 219 -1.27 23.13 -5.86
N THR A 220 -2.47 22.60 -6.13
CA THR A 220 -3.16 22.78 -7.42
C THR A 220 -3.56 24.22 -7.69
N THR A 221 -3.87 24.99 -6.65
CA THR A 221 -4.22 26.42 -6.75
C THR A 221 -3.01 27.34 -6.79
N HIS A 222 -1.79 26.83 -6.60
CA HIS A 222 -0.59 27.63 -6.63
C HIS A 222 -0.30 28.20 -8.03
N VAL A 223 0.15 29.46 -8.09
CA VAL A 223 0.36 30.23 -9.34
C VAL A 223 1.28 29.51 -10.34
N ASP A 224 2.32 28.81 -9.88
CA ASP A 224 3.26 28.08 -10.76
C ASP A 224 2.58 26.90 -11.46
N VAL A 225 1.71 26.19 -10.75
CA VAL A 225 0.93 25.06 -11.30
C VAL A 225 -0.11 25.60 -12.26
N GLU A 226 -0.89 26.60 -11.84
CA GLU A 226 -1.94 27.21 -12.65
C GLU A 226 -1.38 27.76 -13.99
N LYS A 227 -0.25 28.48 -13.96
CA LYS A 227 0.39 29.01 -15.16
C LYS A 227 0.91 27.93 -16.10
N THR A 228 1.45 26.84 -15.56
CA THR A 228 1.93 25.71 -16.37
C THR A 228 0.79 25.11 -17.18
N TYR A 229 -0.39 24.98 -16.57
CA TYR A 229 -1.55 24.37 -17.22
C TYR A 229 -2.39 25.34 -18.07
N LYS A 230 -2.35 26.67 -17.81
CA LYS A 230 -3.03 27.66 -18.64
C LYS A 230 -2.45 27.76 -20.06
N ASN A 231 -1.17 27.47 -20.21
CA ASN A 231 -0.43 27.64 -21.47
C ASN A 231 -0.33 26.37 -22.32
N TRP A 232 -0.91 25.25 -21.91
CA TRP A 232 -0.83 23.97 -22.61
C TRP A 232 -2.20 23.42 -22.98
N SER A 233 -2.28 22.78 -24.17
CA SER A 233 -3.50 22.09 -24.64
C SER A 233 -3.93 20.92 -23.75
N ASP A 234 -3.01 20.38 -22.95
CA ASP A 234 -3.25 19.28 -22.00
C ASP A 234 -3.85 19.74 -20.64
N ALA A 235 -4.21 21.03 -20.55
CA ALA A 235 -4.96 21.59 -19.41
C ALA A 235 -6.32 20.92 -19.17
N THR A 236 -6.77 20.07 -20.08
CA THR A 236 -7.99 19.26 -19.92
C THR A 236 -7.92 18.37 -18.69
N GLU A 237 -6.76 17.77 -18.40
CA GLU A 237 -6.59 16.89 -17.24
C GLU A 237 -6.81 17.60 -15.90
N LEU A 238 -6.34 18.83 -15.75
CA LEU A 238 -6.53 19.59 -14.51
C LEU A 238 -7.93 20.24 -14.43
N ARG A 239 -8.52 20.61 -15.60
CA ARG A 239 -9.87 21.20 -15.65
C ARG A 239 -10.99 20.20 -15.51
N GLU A 240 -10.81 19.00 -16.03
CA GLU A 240 -11.78 17.89 -15.96
C GLU A 240 -11.45 16.91 -14.82
N GLY A 241 -10.29 17.08 -14.14
CA GLY A 241 -9.85 16.24 -13.07
C GLY A 241 -10.75 16.39 -11.84
N GLY A 242 -11.32 15.27 -11.36
CA GLY A 242 -11.92 15.19 -10.03
C GLY A 242 -10.85 15.29 -8.94
N ALA A 243 -11.26 15.46 -7.69
CA ALA A 243 -10.39 15.66 -6.52
C ALA A 243 -9.29 14.60 -6.34
N TYR A 244 -9.46 13.41 -6.91
CA TYR A 244 -8.53 12.27 -6.76
C TYR A 244 -7.79 11.89 -8.05
N LYS A 245 -7.86 12.71 -9.09
CA LYS A 245 -7.18 12.42 -10.36
C LYS A 245 -5.70 12.80 -10.28
N ALA A 246 -4.84 11.91 -10.75
CA ALA A 246 -3.40 12.18 -10.84
C ALA A 246 -3.08 13.21 -11.91
N PHE A 247 -2.08 14.06 -11.67
CA PHE A 247 -1.54 14.97 -12.66
C PHE A 247 -0.01 15.06 -12.56
N SER A 248 0.67 15.47 -13.62
CA SER A 248 2.12 15.56 -13.67
C SER A 248 2.59 17.01 -13.58
N PHE A 249 3.49 17.33 -12.64
CA PHE A 249 4.14 18.64 -12.53
C PHE A 249 5.61 18.47 -12.15
N ALA A 250 6.49 19.16 -12.83
CA ALA A 250 7.95 19.16 -12.62
C ALA A 250 8.60 17.76 -12.62
N GLY A 251 8.05 16.78 -13.40
CA GLY A 251 8.56 15.42 -13.46
C GLY A 251 8.13 14.53 -12.30
N ILE A 252 7.18 14.96 -11.50
CA ILE A 252 6.57 14.22 -10.40
C ILE A 252 5.09 14.02 -10.72
N GLU A 253 4.58 12.83 -10.47
CA GLU A 253 3.16 12.52 -10.53
C GLU A 253 2.51 12.80 -9.17
N TRP A 254 1.51 13.67 -9.15
CA TRP A 254 0.82 14.12 -7.94
C TRP A 254 -0.56 13.51 -7.87
N ILE A 255 -0.86 12.88 -6.73
CA ILE A 255 -2.12 12.18 -6.50
C ILE A 255 -2.66 12.63 -5.15
N ASN A 256 -3.91 13.05 -5.11
CA ASN A 256 -4.63 13.14 -3.86
C ASN A 256 -5.01 11.73 -3.42
N TYR A 257 -4.47 11.27 -2.29
CA TYR A 257 -4.70 9.93 -1.80
C TYR A 257 -6.03 9.87 -1.04
N ARG A 258 -7.06 9.32 -1.67
CA ARG A 258 -8.39 9.20 -1.05
C ARG A 258 -8.38 8.43 0.27
N GLY A 259 -7.58 7.35 0.34
CA GLY A 259 -7.54 6.49 1.52
C GLY A 259 -8.86 5.76 1.79
N SER A 260 -9.13 5.51 3.06
CA SER A 260 -10.38 4.89 3.52
C SER A 260 -11.52 5.90 3.62
N ASP A 261 -12.76 5.44 3.49
CA ASP A 261 -13.95 6.31 3.57
C ASP A 261 -14.14 6.97 4.94
N ASP A 262 -13.58 6.39 5.99
CA ASP A 262 -13.57 6.97 7.34
C ASP A 262 -12.52 8.10 7.49
N ASN A 263 -11.63 8.25 6.50
CA ASN A 263 -10.52 9.20 6.48
C ASN A 263 -9.69 9.21 7.79
N THR A 264 -9.57 8.06 8.43
CA THR A 264 -8.83 7.88 9.70
C THR A 264 -7.85 6.73 9.65
N SER A 265 -8.28 5.56 9.17
CA SER A 265 -7.50 4.33 9.21
C SER A 265 -6.39 4.30 8.16
N ILE A 266 -6.71 4.63 6.91
CA ILE A 266 -5.73 4.67 5.81
C ILE A 266 -5.76 6.07 5.19
N LYS A 267 -4.81 6.93 5.57
CA LYS A 267 -4.70 8.29 5.04
C LYS A 267 -3.28 8.83 5.06
N ILE A 268 -3.05 9.86 4.27
CA ILE A 268 -1.90 10.77 4.40
C ILE A 268 -2.36 11.96 5.25
N PRO A 269 -1.55 12.46 6.20
CA PRO A 269 -1.89 13.67 6.94
C PRO A 269 -2.21 14.84 5.99
N ASP A 270 -3.27 15.59 6.28
CA ASP A 270 -3.87 16.56 5.36
C ASP A 270 -2.89 17.61 4.84
N ASP A 271 -1.95 18.05 5.68
CA ASP A 271 -0.92 19.07 5.36
C ASP A 271 0.38 18.49 4.81
N LYS A 272 0.44 17.17 4.55
CA LYS A 272 1.67 16.49 4.15
C LYS A 272 1.55 15.83 2.77
N VAL A 273 2.73 15.61 2.19
CA VAL A 273 2.90 14.83 0.96
C VAL A 273 4.05 13.84 1.15
N LYS A 274 3.88 12.63 0.64
CA LYS A 274 4.88 11.56 0.68
C LYS A 274 5.39 11.27 -0.72
N PHE A 275 6.71 11.32 -0.89
CA PHE A 275 7.38 11.05 -2.16
C PHE A 275 8.08 9.73 -2.14
N PHE A 276 7.84 8.91 -3.16
CA PHE A 276 8.50 7.64 -3.34
C PHE A 276 8.76 7.37 -4.83
N PRO A 277 9.82 6.58 -5.15
CA PRO A 277 10.11 6.21 -6.53
C PRO A 277 9.29 4.99 -6.97
N GLU A 278 8.82 5.02 -8.19
CA GLU A 278 8.28 3.87 -8.92
C GLU A 278 9.28 3.41 -10.00
N ASN A 279 9.17 2.16 -10.42
CA ASN A 279 10.09 1.55 -11.39
C ASN A 279 11.58 1.64 -10.99
N ALA A 280 11.83 1.58 -9.67
CA ALA A 280 13.17 1.56 -9.11
C ALA A 280 13.45 0.19 -8.46
N PRO A 281 14.13 -0.72 -9.16
CA PRO A 281 14.31 -2.09 -8.68
C PRO A 281 15.11 -2.13 -7.37
N GLY A 282 14.70 -3.01 -6.46
CA GLY A 282 15.36 -3.25 -5.18
C GLY A 282 15.10 -2.22 -4.10
N ILE A 283 14.16 -1.29 -4.27
CA ILE A 283 13.73 -0.37 -3.21
C ILE A 283 12.59 -0.97 -2.41
N PHE A 284 11.52 -1.38 -3.08
CA PHE A 284 10.37 -1.97 -2.43
C PHE A 284 10.24 -3.46 -2.73
N GLU A 285 10.03 -4.27 -1.69
CA GLU A 285 9.84 -5.70 -1.81
C GLU A 285 8.71 -6.16 -0.90
N ARG A 286 7.94 -7.14 -1.37
CA ARG A 286 6.94 -7.85 -0.57
C ARG A 286 7.43 -9.28 -0.37
N ALA A 287 7.98 -9.60 0.80
CA ALA A 287 8.31 -10.97 1.13
C ALA A 287 7.04 -11.73 1.54
N LEU A 288 6.87 -12.93 1.00
CA LEU A 288 5.75 -13.82 1.27
C LEU A 288 6.29 -15.06 1.99
N ALA A 289 5.88 -15.24 3.27
CA ALA A 289 6.30 -16.41 4.03
C ALA A 289 5.33 -17.60 3.87
N PRO A 290 5.78 -18.84 4.14
CA PRO A 290 4.94 -20.04 4.06
C PRO A 290 3.84 -20.04 5.11
N GLY A 291 2.75 -20.75 4.85
CA GLY A 291 1.67 -20.97 5.80
C GLY A 291 2.05 -21.93 6.95
N GLU A 292 1.23 -21.93 8.00
CA GLU A 292 1.48 -22.66 9.26
C GLU A 292 1.06 -24.15 9.21
N SER A 293 0.29 -24.60 8.20
CA SER A 293 -0.14 -26.00 8.13
C SER A 293 0.98 -26.91 7.61
N PHE A 294 0.92 -28.19 7.97
CA PHE A 294 1.91 -29.18 7.55
C PHE A 294 2.10 -29.27 6.04
N GLU A 295 1.08 -28.90 5.25
CA GLU A 295 1.15 -28.92 3.77
C GLU A 295 2.03 -27.79 3.23
N TRP A 296 2.21 -26.70 3.98
CA TRP A 296 2.87 -25.49 3.49
C TRP A 296 4.21 -25.19 4.17
N ILE A 297 4.58 -25.96 5.18
CA ILE A 297 5.88 -25.81 5.86
C ILE A 297 7.01 -25.94 4.84
N ASN A 298 7.98 -25.01 4.89
CA ASN A 298 9.18 -24.96 4.02
C ASN A 298 8.88 -24.87 2.52
N THR A 299 7.63 -24.61 2.12
CA THR A 299 7.28 -24.29 0.73
C THR A 299 7.45 -22.80 0.45
N PRO A 300 7.61 -22.37 -0.81
CA PRO A 300 7.56 -20.93 -1.13
C PRO A 300 6.23 -20.31 -0.69
N GLY A 301 6.31 -19.14 -0.07
CA GLY A 301 5.13 -18.42 0.39
C GLY A 301 4.16 -18.09 -0.73
N LYS A 302 2.87 -18.10 -0.41
CA LYS A 302 1.77 -17.72 -1.30
C LYS A 302 1.13 -16.42 -0.83
N ASP A 303 0.43 -15.77 -1.74
CA ASP A 303 -0.27 -14.53 -1.45
C ASP A 303 -1.36 -14.71 -0.37
N ARG A 304 -2.13 -15.81 -0.47
CA ARG A 304 -3.23 -16.13 0.45
C ARG A 304 -3.30 -17.63 0.71
N TYR A 305 -3.72 -17.97 1.91
CA TYR A 305 -4.02 -19.34 2.35
C TYR A 305 -5.45 -19.36 2.89
N VAL A 306 -6.33 -20.11 2.27
CA VAL A 306 -7.72 -20.25 2.70
C VAL A 306 -7.94 -21.66 3.22
N VAL A 307 -8.38 -21.78 4.47
CA VAL A 307 -8.61 -23.05 5.16
C VAL A 307 -10.09 -23.18 5.52
N PRO A 308 -10.81 -24.08 4.89
CA PRO A 308 -12.17 -24.42 5.32
C PRO A 308 -12.12 -25.40 6.50
N ILE A 309 -12.86 -25.09 7.56
CA ILE A 309 -13.04 -25.93 8.73
C ILE A 309 -14.51 -26.32 8.82
N ILE A 310 -14.78 -27.62 8.75
CA ILE A 310 -16.14 -28.18 8.78
C ILE A 310 -16.33 -28.87 10.13
N ASP A 311 -17.48 -28.66 10.77
CA ASP A 311 -17.90 -29.45 11.92
C ASP A 311 -18.20 -30.89 11.47
N ARG A 312 -17.30 -31.83 11.81
CA ARG A 312 -17.41 -33.25 11.41
C ARG A 312 -18.38 -34.03 12.30
N ASP A 313 -18.66 -33.53 13.49
CA ASP A 313 -19.48 -34.27 14.46
C ASP A 313 -20.98 -33.98 14.29
N ARG A 314 -21.35 -32.73 14.08
CA ARG A 314 -22.77 -32.30 14.02
C ARG A 314 -23.18 -31.66 12.71
N ASN A 315 -22.19 -31.27 11.85
CA ASN A 315 -22.41 -30.51 10.62
C ASN A 315 -23.26 -29.24 10.87
N SER A 316 -23.03 -28.56 12.00
CA SER A 316 -23.82 -27.42 12.46
C SER A 316 -23.21 -26.08 12.12
N PHE A 317 -21.92 -26.06 11.76
CA PHE A 317 -21.23 -24.85 11.33
C PHE A 317 -20.21 -25.11 10.21
N TRP A 318 -19.99 -24.05 9.44
CA TRP A 318 -18.93 -23.94 8.48
C TRP A 318 -18.06 -22.74 8.87
N ARG A 319 -16.79 -22.95 9.15
CA ARG A 319 -15.82 -21.90 9.42
C ARG A 319 -14.83 -21.82 8.29
N GLN A 320 -14.57 -20.61 7.81
CA GLN A 320 -13.53 -20.34 6.84
C GLN A 320 -12.52 -19.38 7.45
N GLU A 321 -11.26 -19.68 7.22
CA GLU A 321 -10.15 -18.87 7.71
C GLU A 321 -9.26 -18.50 6.54
N ALA A 322 -8.83 -17.24 6.47
CA ALA A 322 -7.83 -16.82 5.52
C ALA A 322 -6.64 -16.23 6.25
N TYR A 323 -5.47 -16.63 5.79
CA TYR A 323 -4.18 -16.22 6.30
C TYR A 323 -3.36 -15.56 5.20
N ALA A 324 -2.58 -14.56 5.57
CA ALA A 324 -1.54 -13.99 4.73
C ALA A 324 -0.30 -13.71 5.57
N TYR A 325 0.85 -13.85 4.98
CA TYR A 325 2.15 -13.63 5.61
C TYR A 325 3.00 -12.68 4.75
N PRO A 326 2.54 -11.44 4.53
CA PRO A 326 3.26 -10.47 3.74
C PRO A 326 4.13 -9.58 4.63
N LEU A 327 5.37 -9.35 4.24
CA LEU A 327 6.22 -8.31 4.80
C LEU A 327 6.52 -7.27 3.71
N HIS A 328 5.95 -6.09 3.84
CA HIS A 328 6.21 -4.96 2.96
C HIS A 328 7.43 -4.18 3.48
N ILE A 329 8.54 -4.27 2.79
CA ILE A 329 9.80 -3.66 3.19
C ILE A 329 10.27 -2.60 2.19
N CYS A 330 10.74 -1.46 2.71
CA CYS A 330 11.52 -0.50 1.98
C CYS A 330 13.00 -0.72 2.31
N LYS A 331 13.78 -1.29 1.37
CA LYS A 331 15.21 -1.60 1.57
C LYS A 331 16.11 -0.38 1.53
N ARG A 332 15.60 0.77 1.02
CA ARG A 332 16.34 2.04 0.89
C ARG A 332 15.48 3.20 1.39
N PRO A 333 15.22 3.27 2.70
CA PRO A 333 14.36 4.31 3.27
C PRO A 333 14.94 5.72 3.11
N GLU A 334 16.26 5.84 2.94
CA GLU A 334 16.97 7.09 2.68
C GLU A 334 16.54 7.80 1.38
N VAL A 335 15.82 7.09 0.49
CA VAL A 335 15.28 7.70 -0.75
C VAL A 335 13.96 8.41 -0.49
N LEU A 336 13.20 7.98 0.51
CA LEU A 336 11.87 8.54 0.80
C LEU A 336 11.95 9.99 1.25
N ARG A 337 10.96 10.80 0.85
CA ARG A 337 10.87 12.21 1.26
C ARG A 337 9.45 12.52 1.74
N THR A 338 9.39 13.49 2.65
CA THR A 338 8.12 14.06 3.12
C THR A 338 8.15 15.55 2.86
N GLY A 339 7.08 16.08 2.30
CA GLY A 339 6.86 17.52 2.18
C GLY A 339 5.74 17.98 3.09
N THR A 340 5.75 19.28 3.41
CA THR A 340 4.72 19.93 4.20
C THR A 340 4.30 21.24 3.54
N VAL A 341 3.07 21.66 3.79
CA VAL A 341 2.50 22.94 3.31
C VAL A 341 3.35 24.11 3.81
N ASP A 342 3.69 24.11 5.09
CA ASP A 342 4.47 25.13 5.78
C ASP A 342 5.67 24.50 6.49
N ALA A 343 6.71 25.29 6.78
CA ALA A 343 7.84 24.93 7.63
C ALA A 343 7.62 25.44 9.06
#